data_4146626fce24a01e8b618aadb8f857bb
#
_entry.id   4146626fce24a01e8b618aadb8f857bb
#
_cell.length_a   1.000
_cell.length_b   1.000
_cell.length_c   1.000
_cell.angle_alpha   90.00
_cell.angle_beta   90.00
_cell.angle_gamma   90.00
#
_symmetry.space_group_name_H-M   'P 1'
#
loop_
_entity.id
_entity.type
_entity.pdbx_description
1 polymer ?
#
loop_
_entity_poly.entity_id
_entity_poly.type
_entity_poly.pdbx_seq_one_letter_code
_entity_poly.pdbx_strand_id
1 'polypeptide(L)'
;GVAGLILLTGTDLSIGRMVGMGMVTATIIMHSGVNTGGVFGHIFDFTGIPVAGRAIIALVACIILTTVFASIAGFFMAKYKMHPFISTMANMLIIFGLVTYATKGVSFGAIESSIPNMFIPNLGGFPTIITWAVVAIIVVWFIWNKTTFGKNLYAVGGNPEAASVSGISVFKVTMGAFILAGILYGFGSWLECNRMVGSGSAAYGQGWDMDAIAACVVGGVSFTGGIGKISGVV
;
A
#
# COMPACT_ATOMS: atom_id res chain seq x y z
N GLY A 1 -0.42 -6.69 3.11
CA GLY A 1 -1.43 -5.71 3.53
C GLY A 1 -2.83 -6.31 3.49
N VAL A 2 -3.32 -6.63 2.30
CA VAL A 2 -4.72 -7.10 2.06
C VAL A 2 -5.10 -8.29 2.94
N ALA A 3 -4.27 -9.32 3.01
CA ALA A 3 -4.55 -10.51 3.82
C ALA A 3 -4.87 -10.20 5.29
N GLY A 4 -4.19 -9.19 5.88
CA GLY A 4 -4.48 -8.75 7.25
C GLY A 4 -5.86 -8.10 7.41
N LEU A 5 -6.33 -7.42 6.38
CA LEU A 5 -7.66 -6.81 6.38
C LEU A 5 -8.75 -7.86 6.15
N ILE A 6 -8.50 -8.86 5.28
CA ILE A 6 -9.44 -9.98 5.08
C ILE A 6 -9.59 -10.79 6.37
N LEU A 7 -8.53 -10.99 7.14
CA LEU A 7 -8.60 -11.64 8.46
C LEU A 7 -9.55 -10.93 9.42
N LEU A 8 -9.72 -9.62 9.31
CA LEU A 8 -10.69 -8.81 10.08
C LEU A 8 -12.08 -8.75 9.43
N THR A 9 -12.41 -9.67 8.52
CA THR A 9 -13.62 -9.63 7.70
C THR A 9 -13.74 -8.41 6.81
N GLY A 10 -12.60 -7.72 6.56
CA GLY A 10 -12.52 -6.51 5.75
C GLY A 10 -11.90 -6.79 4.39
N THR A 11 -12.56 -6.38 3.31
CA THR A 11 -11.95 -6.32 1.97
C THR A 11 -11.53 -4.88 1.70
N ASP A 12 -10.32 -4.69 1.18
CA ASP A 12 -9.84 -3.37 0.77
C ASP A 12 -9.79 -3.26 -0.75
N LEU A 13 -10.73 -2.53 -1.30
CA LEU A 13 -10.81 -2.23 -2.73
C LEU A 13 -9.96 -1.03 -3.14
N SER A 14 -9.39 -0.30 -2.18
CA SER A 14 -8.63 0.91 -2.48
C SER A 14 -7.15 0.65 -2.79
N ILE A 15 -6.64 -0.58 -2.59
CA ILE A 15 -5.23 -0.93 -2.75
C ILE A 15 -4.67 -0.51 -4.11
N GLY A 16 -5.34 -0.85 -5.21
CA GLY A 16 -4.84 -0.54 -6.55
C GLY A 16 -4.68 0.96 -6.76
N ARG A 17 -5.65 1.76 -6.32
CA ARG A 17 -5.58 3.23 -6.40
C ARG A 17 -4.59 3.84 -5.43
N MET A 18 -4.38 3.24 -4.25
CA MET A 18 -3.31 3.65 -3.34
C MET A 18 -1.93 3.42 -3.96
N VAL A 19 -1.72 2.28 -4.60
CA VAL A 19 -0.47 2.01 -5.32
C VAL A 19 -0.29 2.98 -6.48
N GLY A 20 -1.33 3.26 -7.25
CA GLY A 20 -1.30 4.26 -8.32
C GLY A 20 -0.95 5.67 -7.81
N MET A 21 -1.56 6.09 -6.70
CA MET A 21 -1.25 7.37 -6.03
C MET A 21 0.22 7.42 -5.58
N GLY A 22 0.71 6.35 -4.96
CA GLY A 22 2.10 6.27 -4.54
C GLY A 22 3.06 6.31 -5.73
N MET A 23 2.76 5.62 -6.84
CA MET A 23 3.56 5.68 -8.06
C MET A 23 3.63 7.09 -8.64
N VAL A 24 2.50 7.80 -8.73
CA VAL A 24 2.48 9.21 -9.19
C VAL A 24 3.35 10.07 -8.29
N THR A 25 3.19 9.94 -6.97
CA THR A 25 4.00 10.68 -5.99
C THR A 25 5.49 10.38 -6.13
N ALA A 26 5.85 9.10 -6.25
CA ALA A 26 7.23 8.69 -6.44
C ALA A 26 7.81 9.22 -7.76
N THR A 27 7.04 9.15 -8.83
CA THR A 27 7.48 9.64 -10.15
C THR A 27 7.74 11.15 -10.11
N ILE A 28 6.88 11.95 -9.49
CA ILE A 28 7.07 13.40 -9.36
C ILE A 28 8.37 13.73 -8.62
N ILE A 29 8.69 13.01 -7.54
CA ILE A 29 9.87 13.28 -6.71
C ILE A 29 11.15 12.75 -7.37
N MET A 30 11.08 11.61 -8.06
CA MET A 30 12.25 10.94 -8.65
C MET A 30 12.50 11.31 -10.12
N HIS A 31 11.72 12.21 -10.71
CA HIS A 31 11.87 12.63 -12.10
C HIS A 31 13.23 13.30 -12.34
N SER A 32 13.79 13.13 -13.56
CA SER A 32 15.12 13.62 -13.92
C SER A 32 15.20 15.11 -14.28
N GLY A 33 14.08 15.80 -14.36
CA GLY A 33 14.00 17.23 -14.73
C GLY A 33 12.83 17.92 -14.05
N VAL A 34 12.60 19.18 -14.39
CA VAL A 34 11.38 19.89 -13.95
C VAL A 34 10.19 19.23 -14.62
N ASN A 35 9.32 18.63 -13.81
CA ASN A 35 8.13 17.99 -14.32
C ASN A 35 7.08 19.04 -14.68
N THR A 36 6.84 19.24 -15.97
CA THR A 36 5.88 20.22 -16.47
C THR A 36 4.45 19.66 -16.57
N GLY A 37 4.26 18.38 -16.24
CA GLY A 37 2.95 17.75 -16.29
C GLY A 37 2.12 17.94 -15.01
N GLY A 38 0.80 17.96 -15.16
CA GLY A 38 -0.13 18.02 -14.04
C GLY A 38 -0.23 19.39 -13.35
N VAL A 39 -0.92 19.40 -12.19
CA VAL A 39 -1.13 20.62 -11.37
C VAL A 39 0.13 20.97 -10.59
N PHE A 40 0.88 19.98 -10.17
CA PHE A 40 2.02 20.13 -9.27
C PHE A 40 3.39 20.14 -9.97
N GLY A 41 3.43 19.96 -11.29
CA GLY A 41 4.65 19.84 -12.06
C GLY A 41 5.59 21.06 -12.01
N HIS A 42 5.06 22.24 -11.71
CA HIS A 42 5.84 23.47 -11.54
C HIS A 42 6.12 23.83 -10.07
N ILE A 43 5.47 23.15 -9.11
CA ILE A 43 5.52 23.51 -7.69
C ILE A 43 6.65 22.78 -6.97
N PHE A 44 6.96 21.55 -7.39
CA PHE A 44 7.94 20.72 -6.73
C PHE A 44 9.13 20.44 -7.65
N ASP A 45 10.21 21.20 -7.45
CA ASP A 45 11.50 20.95 -8.08
C ASP A 45 12.44 20.25 -7.07
N PHE A 46 12.72 18.98 -7.32
CA PHE A 46 13.63 18.19 -6.51
C PHE A 46 15.00 18.00 -7.16
N THR A 47 15.28 18.67 -8.29
CA THR A 47 16.53 18.47 -9.06
C THR A 47 17.78 18.86 -8.27
N GLY A 48 17.67 19.78 -7.31
CA GLY A 48 18.76 20.19 -6.41
C GLY A 48 19.13 19.17 -5.33
N ILE A 49 18.36 18.07 -5.19
CA ILE A 49 18.59 17.04 -4.16
C ILE A 49 19.35 15.86 -4.78
N PRO A 50 20.36 15.30 -4.08
CA PRO A 50 21.07 14.11 -4.54
C PRO A 50 20.09 12.96 -4.86
N VAL A 51 20.41 12.17 -5.88
CA VAL A 51 19.58 11.07 -6.40
C VAL A 51 19.09 10.13 -5.29
N ALA A 52 20.00 9.69 -4.40
CA ALA A 52 19.64 8.84 -3.26
C ALA A 52 18.67 9.55 -2.29
N GLY A 53 18.82 10.85 -2.08
CA GLY A 53 17.92 11.65 -1.24
C GLY A 53 16.51 11.71 -1.81
N ARG A 54 16.38 11.93 -3.12
CA ARG A 54 15.06 11.93 -3.81
C ARG A 54 14.36 10.59 -3.67
N ALA A 55 15.09 9.48 -3.82
CA ALA A 55 14.52 8.14 -3.68
C ALA A 55 14.00 7.87 -2.26
N ILE A 56 14.73 8.30 -1.22
CA ILE A 56 14.32 8.16 0.18
C ILE A 56 13.11 9.07 0.49
N ILE A 57 13.13 10.32 0.01
CA ILE A 57 12.00 11.24 0.18
C ILE A 57 10.75 10.66 -0.50
N ALA A 58 10.89 10.10 -1.72
CA ALA A 58 9.80 9.46 -2.43
C ALA A 58 9.23 8.27 -1.65
N LEU A 59 10.09 7.41 -1.08
CA LEU A 59 9.66 6.29 -0.24
C LEU A 59 8.85 6.76 0.96
N VAL A 60 9.37 7.74 1.69
CA VAL A 60 8.69 8.28 2.88
C VAL A 60 7.36 8.95 2.52
N ALA A 61 7.34 9.73 1.44
CA ALA A 61 6.12 10.38 0.95
C ALA A 61 5.05 9.37 0.53
N CYS A 62 5.44 8.30 -0.19
CA CYS A 62 4.53 7.22 -0.56
C CYS A 62 3.93 6.54 0.68
N ILE A 63 4.77 6.18 1.66
CA ILE A 63 4.31 5.53 2.89
C ILE A 63 3.37 6.45 3.67
N ILE A 64 3.69 7.73 3.83
CA ILE A 64 2.84 8.67 4.56
C ILE A 64 1.49 8.81 3.87
N LEU A 65 1.46 9.07 2.57
CA LEU A 65 0.22 9.29 1.83
C LEU A 65 -0.68 8.05 1.86
N THR A 66 -0.15 6.89 1.52
CA THR A 66 -0.95 5.66 1.52
C THR A 66 -1.42 5.29 2.92
N THR A 67 -0.60 5.51 3.97
CA THR A 67 -0.99 5.26 5.36
C THR A 67 -2.09 6.21 5.82
N VAL A 68 -2.05 7.49 5.43
CA VAL A 68 -3.11 8.46 5.75
C VAL A 68 -4.43 8.02 5.15
N PHE A 69 -4.47 7.71 3.84
CA PHE A 69 -5.70 7.28 3.19
C PHE A 69 -6.21 5.93 3.71
N ALA A 70 -5.32 4.97 3.96
CA ALA A 70 -5.68 3.71 4.61
C ALA A 70 -6.25 3.93 6.02
N SER A 71 -5.66 4.85 6.79
CA SER A 71 -6.13 5.19 8.14
C SER A 71 -7.49 5.85 8.12
N ILE A 72 -7.80 6.67 7.12
CA ILE A 72 -9.14 7.28 6.95
C ILE A 72 -10.18 6.17 6.75
N ALA A 73 -9.97 5.24 5.82
CA ALA A 73 -10.88 4.12 5.60
C ALA A 73 -11.02 3.26 6.86
N GLY A 74 -9.90 2.94 7.52
CA GLY A 74 -9.85 2.18 8.76
C GLY A 74 -10.57 2.86 9.91
N PHE A 75 -10.51 4.18 10.02
CA PHE A 75 -11.19 4.96 11.05
C PHE A 75 -12.72 4.86 10.92
N PHE A 76 -13.25 5.02 9.71
CA PHE A 76 -14.68 4.89 9.47
C PHE A 76 -15.19 3.47 9.77
N MET A 77 -14.42 2.46 9.37
CA MET A 77 -14.72 1.07 9.67
C MET A 77 -14.65 0.78 11.18
N ALA A 78 -13.58 1.21 11.85
CA ALA A 78 -13.36 0.89 13.27
C ALA A 78 -14.28 1.65 14.22
N LYS A 79 -14.59 2.93 13.95
CA LYS A 79 -15.38 3.79 14.82
C LYS A 79 -16.87 3.70 14.55
N TYR A 80 -17.27 3.75 13.28
CA TYR A 80 -18.68 3.78 12.89
C TYR A 80 -19.23 2.41 12.48
N LYS A 81 -18.40 1.35 12.56
CA LYS A 81 -18.75 -0.02 12.15
C LYS A 81 -19.32 -0.07 10.71
N MET A 82 -18.79 0.82 9.85
CA MET A 82 -19.17 0.82 8.44
C MET A 82 -18.73 -0.48 7.77
N HIS A 83 -19.55 -0.93 6.82
CA HIS A 83 -19.18 -2.10 6.04
C HIS A 83 -17.87 -1.84 5.27
N PRO A 84 -16.86 -2.72 5.35
CA PRO A 84 -15.54 -2.52 4.76
C PRO A 84 -15.58 -2.15 3.28
N PHE A 85 -16.44 -2.83 2.52
CA PHE A 85 -16.65 -2.58 1.09
C PHE A 85 -17.01 -1.11 0.80
N ILE A 86 -17.93 -0.54 1.57
CA ILE A 86 -18.40 0.85 1.35
C ILE A 86 -17.28 1.83 1.67
N SER A 87 -16.61 1.65 2.80
CA SER A 87 -15.54 2.54 3.25
C SER A 87 -14.35 2.53 2.27
N THR A 88 -13.91 1.35 1.83
CA THR A 88 -12.76 1.21 0.94
C THR A 88 -13.09 1.59 -0.51
N MET A 89 -14.31 1.33 -0.98
CA MET A 89 -14.76 1.77 -2.29
C MET A 89 -14.87 3.30 -2.39
N ALA A 90 -15.41 3.95 -1.35
CA ALA A 90 -15.42 5.40 -1.27
C ALA A 90 -14.00 5.98 -1.29
N ASN A 91 -13.09 5.41 -0.49
CA ASN A 91 -11.69 5.78 -0.46
C ASN A 91 -11.01 5.61 -1.84
N MET A 92 -11.29 4.51 -2.53
CA MET A 92 -10.82 4.24 -3.90
C MET A 92 -11.22 5.36 -4.87
N LEU A 93 -12.50 5.78 -4.84
CA LEU A 93 -13.02 6.82 -5.73
C LEU A 93 -12.44 8.20 -5.40
N ILE A 94 -12.28 8.52 -4.12
CA ILE A 94 -11.65 9.77 -3.66
C ILE A 94 -10.20 9.83 -4.15
N ILE A 95 -9.42 8.78 -3.94
CA ILE A 95 -8.02 8.70 -4.39
C ILE A 95 -7.95 8.87 -5.91
N PHE A 96 -8.78 8.14 -6.65
CA PHE A 96 -8.82 8.22 -8.11
C PHE A 96 -9.11 9.65 -8.59
N GLY A 97 -10.12 10.30 -8.00
CA GLY A 97 -10.46 11.69 -8.32
C GLY A 97 -9.32 12.67 -8.02
N LEU A 98 -8.70 12.54 -6.84
CA LEU A 98 -7.57 13.39 -6.44
C LEU A 98 -6.36 13.20 -7.37
N VAL A 99 -6.00 11.95 -7.66
CA VAL A 99 -4.87 11.66 -8.55
C VAL A 99 -5.15 12.13 -9.97
N THR A 100 -6.36 11.90 -10.50
CA THR A 100 -6.76 12.37 -11.82
C THR A 100 -6.71 13.91 -11.92
N TYR A 101 -7.19 14.61 -10.89
CA TYR A 101 -7.09 16.05 -10.80
C TYR A 101 -5.63 16.52 -10.76
N ALA A 102 -4.81 15.92 -9.91
CA ALA A 102 -3.41 16.27 -9.75
C ALA A 102 -2.59 16.04 -11.02
N THR A 103 -2.87 14.96 -11.76
CA THR A 103 -2.17 14.59 -12.99
C THR A 103 -2.77 15.23 -14.25
N LYS A 104 -3.97 15.85 -14.14
CA LYS A 104 -4.80 16.25 -15.31
C LYS A 104 -5.05 15.09 -16.28
N GLY A 105 -5.09 13.85 -15.76
CA GLY A 105 -5.27 12.64 -16.57
C GLY A 105 -4.06 12.23 -17.43
N VAL A 106 -2.93 12.93 -17.30
CA VAL A 106 -1.71 12.63 -18.06
C VAL A 106 -0.80 11.75 -17.25
N SER A 107 -0.07 10.85 -17.91
CA SER A 107 1.00 10.06 -17.29
C SER A 107 2.25 10.92 -17.14
N PHE A 108 2.90 10.83 -15.98
CA PHE A 108 4.21 11.45 -15.78
C PHE A 108 5.30 10.62 -16.46
N GLY A 109 6.36 11.30 -16.93
CA GLY A 109 7.47 10.67 -17.65
C GLY A 109 8.33 9.75 -16.78
N ALA A 110 9.44 9.29 -17.35
CA ALA A 110 10.36 8.39 -16.68
C ALA A 110 11.08 9.05 -15.50
N ILE A 111 11.39 8.25 -14.48
CA ILE A 111 12.28 8.63 -13.39
C ILE A 111 13.75 8.56 -13.85
N GLU A 112 14.64 9.14 -13.07
CA GLU A 112 16.07 9.07 -13.36
C GLU A 112 16.57 7.63 -13.30
N SER A 113 17.21 7.17 -14.39
CA SER A 113 17.63 5.77 -14.59
C SER A 113 18.64 5.27 -13.57
N SER A 114 19.34 6.17 -12.89
CA SER A 114 20.29 5.84 -11.82
C SER A 114 19.59 5.29 -10.57
N ILE A 115 18.34 5.69 -10.31
CA ILE A 115 17.59 5.30 -9.11
C ILE A 115 17.23 3.80 -9.12
N PRO A 116 16.59 3.25 -10.16
CA PRO A 116 16.34 1.82 -10.24
C PRO A 116 17.62 0.99 -10.12
N ASN A 117 18.68 1.40 -10.77
CA ASN A 117 19.98 0.70 -10.71
C ASN A 117 20.60 0.69 -9.30
N MET A 118 20.29 1.69 -8.47
CA MET A 118 20.77 1.76 -7.09
C MET A 118 19.98 0.84 -6.15
N PHE A 119 18.66 0.78 -6.28
CA PHE A 119 17.78 0.10 -5.32
C PHE A 119 17.29 -1.27 -5.77
N ILE A 120 17.18 -1.50 -7.06
CA ILE A 120 16.75 -2.77 -7.67
C ILE A 120 17.68 -3.21 -8.82
N PRO A 121 19.03 -3.27 -8.61
CA PRO A 121 19.94 -3.69 -9.66
C PRO A 121 19.67 -5.13 -10.09
N ASN A 122 19.90 -5.43 -11.35
CA ASN A 122 19.93 -6.79 -11.86
C ASN A 122 21.34 -7.38 -11.64
N LEU A 123 21.46 -8.28 -10.67
CA LEU A 123 22.73 -8.96 -10.36
C LEU A 123 22.81 -10.28 -11.13
N GLY A 124 23.53 -10.28 -12.25
CA GLY A 124 23.77 -11.50 -13.01
C GLY A 124 22.50 -12.18 -13.55
N GLY A 125 21.45 -11.41 -13.86
CA GLY A 125 20.16 -11.91 -14.31
C GLY A 125 19.15 -12.16 -13.19
N PHE A 126 19.55 -11.99 -11.91
CA PHE A 126 18.63 -12.09 -10.79
C PHE A 126 18.05 -10.70 -10.44
N PRO A 127 16.74 -10.48 -10.55
CA PRO A 127 16.10 -9.21 -10.21
C PRO A 127 16.05 -9.04 -8.69
N THR A 128 16.77 -8.06 -8.15
CA THR A 128 16.82 -7.83 -6.69
C THR A 128 15.52 -7.37 -6.06
N ILE A 129 14.51 -7.01 -6.87
CA ILE A 129 13.15 -6.73 -6.39
C ILE A 129 12.57 -7.93 -5.63
N ILE A 130 12.94 -9.17 -5.99
CA ILE A 130 12.54 -10.39 -5.29
C ILE A 130 13.04 -10.37 -3.85
N THR A 131 14.25 -9.87 -3.61
CA THR A 131 14.82 -9.73 -2.26
C THR A 131 13.96 -8.81 -1.38
N TRP A 132 13.50 -7.68 -1.93
CA TRP A 132 12.61 -6.78 -1.21
C TRP A 132 11.25 -7.41 -0.90
N ALA A 133 10.70 -8.21 -1.82
CA ALA A 133 9.48 -8.97 -1.59
C ALA A 133 9.66 -10.00 -0.46
N VAL A 134 10.76 -10.75 -0.46
CA VAL A 134 11.09 -11.73 0.60
C VAL A 134 11.25 -11.03 1.96
N VAL A 135 11.94 -9.90 2.02
CA VAL A 135 12.08 -9.10 3.25
C VAL A 135 10.70 -8.66 3.76
N ALA A 136 9.85 -8.13 2.90
CA ALA A 136 8.49 -7.72 3.28
C ALA A 136 7.67 -8.90 3.82
N ILE A 137 7.77 -10.07 3.19
CA ILE A 137 7.10 -11.31 3.64
C ILE A 137 7.59 -11.71 5.04
N ILE A 138 8.90 -11.72 5.27
CA ILE A 138 9.50 -12.06 6.58
C ILE A 138 9.03 -11.10 7.66
N VAL A 139 9.02 -9.79 7.39
CA VAL A 139 8.55 -8.77 8.32
C VAL A 139 7.08 -8.98 8.69
N VAL A 140 6.22 -9.17 7.69
CA VAL A 140 4.79 -9.42 7.93
C VAL A 140 4.58 -10.73 8.66
N TRP A 141 5.30 -11.80 8.28
CA TRP A 141 5.26 -13.08 8.99
C TRP A 141 5.65 -12.94 10.47
N PHE A 142 6.69 -12.18 10.77
CA PHE A 142 7.11 -11.90 12.14
C PHE A 142 6.02 -11.16 12.91
N ILE A 143 5.46 -10.09 12.33
CA ILE A 143 4.40 -9.29 12.96
C ILE A 143 3.19 -10.17 13.29
N TRP A 144 2.75 -11.03 12.38
CA TRP A 144 1.56 -11.86 12.59
C TRP A 144 1.78 -12.99 13.57
N ASN A 145 2.93 -13.67 13.50
CA ASN A 145 3.15 -14.90 14.26
C ASN A 145 3.86 -14.67 15.61
N LYS A 146 4.62 -13.58 15.74
CA LYS A 146 5.50 -13.37 16.89
C LYS A 146 5.10 -12.18 17.77
N THR A 147 4.14 -11.35 17.35
CA THR A 147 3.72 -10.19 18.14
C THR A 147 2.33 -10.37 18.75
N THR A 148 2.04 -9.60 19.81
CA THR A 148 0.70 -9.52 20.41
C THR A 148 -0.32 -8.93 19.43
N PHE A 149 0.12 -8.04 18.54
CA PHE A 149 -0.73 -7.47 17.51
C PHE A 149 -1.29 -8.56 16.57
N GLY A 150 -0.45 -9.47 16.09
CA GLY A 150 -0.89 -10.58 15.25
C GLY A 150 -1.89 -11.50 15.96
N LYS A 151 -1.63 -11.86 17.22
CA LYS A 151 -2.58 -12.65 18.01
C LYS A 151 -3.94 -11.96 18.17
N ASN A 152 -3.92 -10.65 18.45
CA ASN A 152 -5.13 -9.87 18.57
C ASN A 152 -5.87 -9.72 17.24
N LEU A 153 -5.14 -9.69 16.10
CA LEU A 153 -5.71 -9.66 14.76
C LEU A 153 -6.56 -10.92 14.50
N TYR A 154 -6.05 -12.11 14.84
CA TYR A 154 -6.79 -13.35 14.72
C TYR A 154 -7.98 -13.42 15.69
N ALA A 155 -7.81 -12.96 16.92
CA ALA A 155 -8.88 -12.94 17.91
C ALA A 155 -10.06 -12.04 17.48
N VAL A 156 -9.76 -10.81 17.06
CA VAL A 156 -10.77 -9.86 16.57
C VAL A 156 -11.42 -10.36 15.29
N GLY A 157 -10.62 -10.94 14.37
CA GLY A 157 -11.15 -11.49 13.12
C GLY A 157 -12.07 -12.69 13.31
N GLY A 158 -11.81 -13.52 14.34
CA GLY A 158 -12.65 -14.68 14.65
C GLY A 158 -13.97 -14.31 15.34
N ASN A 159 -13.89 -13.45 16.35
CA ASN A 159 -15.08 -12.93 17.03
C ASN A 159 -14.76 -11.59 17.72
N PRO A 160 -15.18 -10.45 17.12
CA PRO A 160 -14.93 -9.13 17.68
C PRO A 160 -15.54 -8.90 19.07
N GLU A 161 -16.72 -9.49 19.33
CA GLU A 161 -17.43 -9.34 20.61
C GLU A 161 -16.69 -10.09 21.72
N ALA A 162 -16.33 -11.35 21.49
CA ALA A 162 -15.55 -12.14 22.43
C ALA A 162 -14.16 -11.51 22.69
N ALA A 163 -13.51 -10.98 21.68
CA ALA A 163 -12.25 -10.26 21.81
C ALA A 163 -12.41 -9.01 22.70
N SER A 164 -13.49 -8.26 22.51
CA SER A 164 -13.78 -7.08 23.31
C SER A 164 -13.99 -7.42 24.78
N VAL A 165 -14.77 -8.46 25.09
CA VAL A 165 -14.98 -8.95 26.48
C VAL A 165 -13.66 -9.41 27.10
N SER A 166 -12.74 -9.94 26.30
CA SER A 166 -11.39 -10.34 26.74
C SER A 166 -10.43 -9.16 26.92
N GLY A 167 -10.90 -7.91 26.81
CA GLY A 167 -10.10 -6.71 26.98
C GLY A 167 -9.31 -6.27 25.75
N ILE A 168 -9.52 -6.89 24.57
CA ILE A 168 -8.84 -6.52 23.33
C ILE A 168 -9.61 -5.36 22.69
N SER A 169 -8.93 -4.22 22.46
CA SER A 169 -9.54 -3.08 21.78
C SER A 169 -9.67 -3.35 20.28
N VAL A 170 -10.89 -3.68 19.83
CA VAL A 170 -11.22 -3.91 18.42
C VAL A 170 -10.81 -2.67 17.57
N PHE A 171 -11.09 -1.46 18.07
CA PHE A 171 -10.71 -0.22 17.39
C PHE A 171 -9.21 -0.15 17.10
N LYS A 172 -8.36 -0.38 18.12
CA LYS A 172 -6.91 -0.29 17.96
C LYS A 172 -6.37 -1.36 17.02
N VAL A 173 -6.92 -2.56 17.07
CA VAL A 173 -6.49 -3.67 16.20
C VAL A 173 -6.86 -3.39 14.75
N THR A 174 -8.10 -2.94 14.49
CA THR A 174 -8.55 -2.59 13.14
C THR A 174 -7.72 -1.42 12.58
N MET A 175 -7.56 -0.34 13.35
CA MET A 175 -6.72 0.79 12.92
C MET A 175 -5.28 0.36 12.64
N GLY A 176 -4.68 -0.46 13.51
CA GLY A 176 -3.33 -0.98 13.31
C GLY A 176 -3.19 -1.81 12.03
N ALA A 177 -4.21 -2.59 11.67
CA ALA A 177 -4.22 -3.36 10.44
C ALA A 177 -4.25 -2.47 9.19
N PHE A 178 -5.07 -1.41 9.18
CA PHE A 178 -5.11 -0.44 8.09
C PHE A 178 -3.82 0.38 7.99
N ILE A 179 -3.23 0.79 9.12
CA ILE A 179 -1.93 1.47 9.14
C ILE A 179 -0.83 0.57 8.55
N LEU A 180 -0.76 -0.68 8.98
CA LEU A 180 0.21 -1.65 8.45
C LEU A 180 -0.01 -1.90 6.96
N ALA A 181 -1.26 -2.02 6.52
CA ALA A 181 -1.60 -2.16 5.11
C ALA A 181 -1.14 -0.92 4.31
N GLY A 182 -1.43 0.29 4.80
CA GLY A 182 -1.00 1.53 4.16
C GLY A 182 0.52 1.64 4.00
N ILE A 183 1.29 1.27 5.04
CA ILE A 183 2.76 1.23 4.98
C ILE A 183 3.23 0.27 3.89
N LEU A 184 2.65 -0.92 3.81
CA LEU A 184 3.00 -1.91 2.79
C LEU A 184 2.59 -1.47 1.38
N TYR A 185 1.47 -0.77 1.22
CA TYR A 185 1.05 -0.22 -0.07
C TYR A 185 2.00 0.89 -0.54
N GLY A 186 2.44 1.77 0.36
CA GLY A 186 3.41 2.82 0.05
C GLY A 186 4.78 2.26 -0.32
N PHE A 187 5.24 1.27 0.42
CA PHE A 187 6.47 0.57 0.09
C PHE A 187 6.38 -0.16 -1.27
N GLY A 188 5.26 -0.87 -1.51
CA GLY A 188 5.01 -1.56 -2.77
C GLY A 188 4.93 -0.60 -3.95
N SER A 189 4.28 0.56 -3.80
CA SER A 189 4.17 1.57 -4.85
C SER A 189 5.53 2.19 -5.23
N TRP A 190 6.40 2.40 -4.23
CA TRP A 190 7.76 2.87 -4.48
C TRP A 190 8.60 1.82 -5.23
N LEU A 191 8.53 0.54 -4.84
CA LEU A 191 9.19 -0.55 -5.55
C LEU A 191 8.69 -0.67 -7.00
N GLU A 192 7.37 -0.56 -7.18
CA GLU A 192 6.76 -0.65 -8.49
C GLU A 192 7.13 0.52 -9.40
N CYS A 193 7.22 1.74 -8.85
CA CYS A 193 7.72 2.89 -9.57
C CYS A 193 9.17 2.68 -10.07
N ASN A 194 10.03 2.10 -9.24
CA ASN A 194 11.39 1.75 -9.64
C ASN A 194 11.41 0.65 -10.72
N ARG A 195 10.55 -0.37 -10.61
CA ARG A 195 10.44 -1.46 -11.59
C ARG A 195 9.99 -0.96 -12.97
N MET A 196 9.02 -0.05 -12.99
CA MET A 196 8.45 0.51 -14.22
C MET A 196 9.22 1.73 -14.73
N VAL A 197 10.31 2.13 -14.06
CA VAL A 197 11.10 3.33 -14.39
C VAL A 197 10.23 4.59 -14.46
N GLY A 198 9.25 4.69 -13.56
CA GLY A 198 8.31 5.81 -13.51
C GLY A 198 6.99 5.53 -14.23
N SER A 199 6.52 6.51 -14.99
CA SER A 199 5.24 6.44 -15.73
C SER A 199 3.99 6.31 -14.86
N GLY A 200 4.00 6.92 -13.67
CA GLY A 200 2.83 6.99 -12.79
C GLY A 200 1.63 7.65 -13.48
N SER A 201 0.46 7.02 -13.43
CA SER A 201 -0.79 7.56 -13.96
C SER A 201 -1.97 7.28 -13.01
N ALA A 202 -3.06 8.04 -13.16
CA ALA A 202 -4.27 7.82 -12.38
C ALA A 202 -4.91 6.44 -12.64
N ALA A 203 -4.70 5.87 -13.81
CA ALA A 203 -5.23 4.54 -14.17
C ALA A 203 -4.40 3.38 -13.61
N TYR A 204 -3.19 3.64 -13.12
CA TYR A 204 -2.32 2.58 -12.64
C TYR A 204 -2.93 1.84 -11.44
N GLY A 205 -2.69 0.54 -11.38
CA GLY A 205 -3.21 -0.32 -10.32
C GLY A 205 -4.70 -0.64 -10.41
N GLN A 206 -5.37 -0.31 -11.52
CA GLN A 206 -6.76 -0.70 -11.73
C GLN A 206 -6.89 -2.22 -11.80
N GLY A 207 -7.79 -2.79 -10.97
CA GLY A 207 -8.04 -4.23 -10.91
C GLY A 207 -7.11 -5.00 -9.96
N TRP A 208 -6.03 -4.39 -9.46
CA TRP A 208 -5.10 -5.05 -8.54
C TRP A 208 -5.73 -5.39 -7.18
N ASP A 209 -6.80 -4.73 -6.82
CA ASP A 209 -7.64 -5.06 -5.66
C ASP A 209 -8.22 -6.47 -5.80
N MET A 210 -8.81 -6.79 -6.94
CA MET A 210 -9.37 -8.11 -7.22
C MET A 210 -8.29 -9.19 -7.26
N ASP A 211 -7.16 -8.93 -7.93
CA ASP A 211 -6.04 -9.86 -8.00
C ASP A 211 -5.46 -10.16 -6.61
N ALA A 212 -5.29 -9.12 -5.78
CA ALA A 212 -4.78 -9.28 -4.42
C ALA A 212 -5.74 -10.05 -3.52
N ILE A 213 -7.05 -9.79 -3.64
CA ILE A 213 -8.08 -10.53 -2.90
C ILE A 213 -8.10 -11.98 -3.36
N ALA A 214 -8.11 -12.23 -4.68
CA ALA A 214 -8.10 -13.58 -5.24
C ALA A 214 -6.87 -14.38 -4.75
N ALA A 215 -5.68 -13.78 -4.80
CA ALA A 215 -4.46 -14.40 -4.31
C ALA A 215 -4.56 -14.77 -2.81
N CYS A 216 -5.12 -13.88 -1.98
CA CYS A 216 -5.31 -14.16 -0.55
C CYS A 216 -6.29 -15.32 -0.30
N VAL A 217 -7.39 -15.37 -1.06
CA VAL A 217 -8.43 -16.41 -0.91
C VAL A 217 -7.93 -17.76 -1.38
N VAL A 218 -7.30 -17.82 -2.55
CA VAL A 218 -6.65 -19.04 -3.06
C VAL A 218 -5.57 -19.50 -2.07
N GLY A 219 -4.86 -18.56 -1.45
CA GLY A 219 -3.90 -18.81 -0.37
C GLY A 219 -4.50 -19.24 0.97
N GLY A 220 -5.83 -19.44 1.04
CA GLY A 220 -6.51 -19.98 2.23
C GLY A 220 -6.81 -18.95 3.33
N VAL A 221 -6.82 -17.65 3.00
CA VAL A 221 -7.34 -16.63 3.92
C VAL A 221 -8.86 -16.57 3.80
N SER A 222 -9.56 -16.80 4.92
CA SER A 222 -11.02 -16.86 4.94
C SER A 222 -11.66 -15.48 4.99
N PHE A 223 -12.68 -15.25 4.17
CA PHE A 223 -13.53 -14.06 4.24
C PHE A 223 -14.37 -13.99 5.52
N THR A 224 -14.59 -15.13 6.20
CA THR A 224 -15.30 -15.12 7.47
C THR A 224 -14.45 -14.60 8.63
N GLY A 225 -13.19 -14.28 8.37
CA GLY A 225 -12.23 -13.75 9.35
C GLY A 225 -11.57 -14.82 10.24
N GLY A 226 -10.54 -14.42 10.95
CA GLY A 226 -9.88 -15.25 11.96
C GLY A 226 -9.08 -16.45 11.45
N ILE A 227 -9.14 -16.79 10.17
CA ILE A 227 -8.46 -17.94 9.57
C ILE A 227 -7.61 -17.48 8.37
N GLY A 228 -6.33 -17.81 8.39
CA GLY A 228 -5.40 -17.55 7.31
C GLY A 228 -3.95 -17.75 7.74
N LYS A 229 -3.09 -18.06 6.76
CA LYS A 229 -1.64 -18.18 6.99
C LYS A 229 -0.91 -17.38 5.90
N ILE A 230 0.17 -16.70 6.28
CA ILE A 230 0.98 -15.94 5.30
C ILE A 230 1.62 -16.92 4.30
N SER A 231 2.04 -18.09 4.74
CA SER A 231 2.64 -19.11 3.87
C SER A 231 1.70 -19.67 2.80
N GLY A 232 0.40 -19.39 2.88
CA GLY A 232 -0.54 -19.77 1.83
C GLY A 232 -0.74 -18.67 0.80
N VAL A 233 -0.43 -17.40 1.16
CA VAL A 233 -0.61 -16.24 0.28
C VAL A 233 0.63 -15.99 -0.60
N VAL A 234 1.76 -16.61 -0.28
CA VAL A 234 3.05 -16.55 -0.96
C VAL A 234 3.27 -17.83 -1.76
#